data_8d41b18f18e281d75fbf719763529ef6
#
_entry.id   8d41b18f18e281d75fbf719763529ef6
#
_cell.length_a   1.000
_cell.length_b   1.000
_cell.length_c   1.000
_cell.angle_alpha   90.00
_cell.angle_beta   90.00
_cell.angle_gamma   90.00
#
_symmetry.space_group_name_H-M   'P 1'
#
loop_
_entity.id
_entity.type
_entity.pdbx_description
1 polymer ?
#
loop_
_entity_poly.entity_id
_entity_poly.type
_entity_poly.pdbx_seq_one_letter_code
_entity_poly.pdbx_strand_id
1 'polypeptide(L)'
;LAPETGTIVVNNPDGSLHYPRIGYMLQHDHLFEWRTIYQNVTLGLEIHHALTPERIAHVEQLLSDYGLEKFKNKRPCELSGGMKQRAALIRTLALDPQLLLLDEPFSALDYQTRLMVSSDICQLIRKAGKTMIIVTHDLSEAISLADKVYVLSARPATIKTVLPIQLTLQDSSPLAARNAPEFPYYFKQLWEELTDET
;
A
#
# COMPACT_ATOMS: atom_id res chain seq x y z
N LEU A 1 18.76 4.81 5.36
CA LEU A 1 19.30 4.87 6.72
C LEU A 1 19.68 3.45 7.14
N ALA A 2 20.87 3.25 7.66
CA ALA A 2 21.25 2.00 8.30
C ALA A 2 20.71 1.99 9.74
N PRO A 3 20.27 0.84 10.29
CA PRO A 3 19.90 0.76 11.68
C PRO A 3 21.13 1.06 12.56
N GLU A 4 20.92 1.75 13.68
CA GLU A 4 22.01 2.03 14.65
C GLU A 4 22.51 0.74 15.28
N THR A 5 21.60 -0.20 15.53
CA THR A 5 21.91 -1.54 16.05
C THR A 5 20.97 -2.57 15.40
N GLY A 6 21.42 -3.83 15.33
CA GLY A 6 20.64 -4.92 14.75
C GLY A 6 20.80 -5.07 13.24
N THR A 7 20.02 -5.97 12.66
CA THR A 7 20.03 -6.29 11.23
C THR A 7 18.61 -6.38 10.70
N ILE A 8 18.40 -5.89 9.48
CA ILE A 8 17.16 -6.09 8.75
C ILE A 8 17.42 -7.18 7.71
N VAL A 9 16.69 -8.28 7.83
CA VAL A 9 16.81 -9.43 6.93
C VAL A 9 15.48 -9.68 6.25
N VAL A 10 15.50 -9.80 4.94
CA VAL A 10 14.33 -10.24 4.17
C VAL A 10 14.65 -11.60 3.57
N ASN A 11 13.88 -12.59 3.97
CA ASN A 11 14.03 -13.96 3.50
C ASN A 11 13.13 -14.19 2.28
N ASN A 12 13.70 -14.79 1.24
CA ASN A 12 12.90 -15.33 0.15
C ASN A 12 12.19 -16.62 0.61
N PRO A 13 11.11 -17.03 -0.07
CA PRO A 13 10.45 -18.31 0.22
C PRO A 13 11.36 -19.54 0.14
N ASP A 14 12.44 -19.46 -0.63
CA ASP A 14 13.47 -20.49 -0.76
C ASP A 14 14.57 -20.45 0.32
N GLY A 15 14.45 -19.50 1.26
CA GLY A 15 15.44 -19.30 2.34
C GLY A 15 16.71 -18.56 1.92
N SER A 16 16.87 -18.16 0.66
CA SER A 16 18.01 -17.40 0.21
C SER A 16 17.96 -15.96 0.75
N LEU A 17 19.12 -15.43 1.18
CA LEU A 17 19.28 -14.03 1.53
C LEU A 17 19.40 -13.22 0.25
N HIS A 18 18.42 -12.39 -0.02
CA HIS A 18 18.46 -11.45 -1.13
C HIS A 18 18.02 -10.07 -0.66
N TYR A 19 18.60 -9.03 -1.25
CA TYR A 19 18.05 -7.69 -1.06
C TYR A 19 16.76 -7.59 -1.91
N PRO A 20 15.56 -7.54 -1.30
CA PRO A 20 14.33 -7.49 -2.07
C PRO A 20 14.25 -6.19 -2.84
N ARG A 21 13.61 -6.22 -3.99
CA ARG A 21 13.17 -4.99 -4.64
C ARG A 21 12.04 -4.41 -3.80
N ILE A 22 12.31 -3.28 -3.17
CA ILE A 22 11.36 -2.57 -2.31
C ILE A 22 10.70 -1.48 -3.14
N GLY A 23 9.38 -1.50 -3.17
CA GLY A 23 8.57 -0.38 -3.67
C GLY A 23 8.14 0.48 -2.50
N TYR A 24 8.46 1.78 -2.54
CA TYR A 24 8.07 2.72 -1.50
C TYR A 24 7.08 3.74 -2.06
N MET A 25 5.93 3.88 -1.41
CA MET A 25 4.93 4.88 -1.70
C MET A 25 4.81 5.83 -0.52
N LEU A 26 5.08 7.09 -0.78
CA LEU A 26 5.01 8.18 0.18
C LEU A 26 3.54 8.57 0.44
N GLN A 27 3.30 9.30 1.53
CA GLN A 27 1.99 9.83 1.95
C GLN A 27 1.27 10.62 0.85
N HIS A 28 2.01 11.37 0.04
CA HIS A 28 1.48 12.09 -1.12
C HIS A 28 1.82 11.35 -2.42
N ASP A 29 1.04 11.58 -3.45
CA ASP A 29 1.21 10.92 -4.75
C ASP A 29 2.54 11.27 -5.44
N HIS A 30 3.08 12.48 -5.21
CA HIS A 30 4.32 12.98 -5.81
C HIS A 30 4.43 12.70 -7.31
N LEU A 31 3.31 12.83 -8.02
CA LEU A 31 3.30 12.77 -9.47
C LEU A 31 3.87 14.07 -10.04
N PHE A 32 4.66 13.96 -11.10
CA PHE A 32 5.17 15.13 -11.79
C PHE A 32 4.06 15.76 -12.64
N GLU A 33 3.64 16.96 -12.30
CA GLU A 33 2.53 17.68 -12.95
C GLU A 33 2.78 17.97 -14.44
N TRP A 34 4.04 18.06 -14.87
CA TRP A 34 4.41 18.29 -16.26
C TRP A 34 4.48 17.03 -17.13
N ARG A 35 4.36 15.85 -16.51
CA ARG A 35 4.32 14.55 -17.17
C ARG A 35 2.90 14.03 -17.31
N THR A 36 2.66 13.23 -18.34
CA THR A 36 1.41 12.44 -18.41
C THR A 36 1.40 11.34 -17.34
N ILE A 37 0.24 10.73 -17.11
CA ILE A 37 0.12 9.58 -16.19
C ILE A 37 1.02 8.44 -16.68
N TYR A 38 1.02 8.13 -17.97
CA TYR A 38 1.90 7.12 -18.54
C TYR A 38 3.38 7.41 -18.26
N GLN A 39 3.82 8.64 -18.48
CA GLN A 39 5.20 9.05 -18.20
C GLN A 39 5.54 9.04 -16.70
N ASN A 40 4.56 9.26 -15.83
CA ASN A 40 4.74 9.14 -14.39
C ASN A 40 4.92 7.68 -13.96
N VAL A 41 4.08 6.78 -14.45
CA VAL A 41 4.12 5.37 -14.05
C VAL A 41 5.32 4.62 -14.65
N THR A 42 5.83 5.05 -15.81
CA THR A 42 7.03 4.46 -16.42
C THR A 42 8.34 5.08 -15.93
N LEU A 43 8.30 6.13 -15.11
CA LEU A 43 9.49 6.87 -14.69
C LEU A 43 10.59 5.99 -14.10
N GLY A 44 10.24 5.06 -13.21
CA GLY A 44 11.20 4.14 -12.61
C GLY A 44 11.87 3.25 -13.65
N LEU A 45 11.12 2.81 -14.67
CA LEU A 45 11.67 2.02 -15.78
C LEU A 45 12.59 2.86 -16.66
N GLU A 46 12.25 4.13 -16.89
CA GLU A 46 13.13 5.07 -17.63
C GLU A 46 14.47 5.24 -16.92
N ILE A 47 14.45 5.52 -15.60
CA ILE A 47 15.65 5.74 -14.79
C ILE A 47 16.57 4.49 -14.77
N HIS A 48 15.97 3.32 -14.73
CA HIS A 48 16.73 2.05 -14.73
C HIS A 48 17.05 1.52 -16.13
N HIS A 49 16.75 2.29 -17.19
CA HIS A 49 16.92 1.86 -18.59
C HIS A 49 16.27 0.50 -18.88
N ALA A 50 15.10 0.25 -18.27
CA ALA A 50 14.41 -1.03 -18.26
C ALA A 50 13.08 -1.01 -19.04
N LEU A 51 12.92 -0.12 -20.00
CA LEU A 51 11.73 -0.03 -20.87
C LEU A 51 11.75 -1.14 -21.93
N THR A 52 11.61 -2.38 -21.52
CA THR A 52 11.46 -3.52 -22.42
C THR A 52 10.00 -3.71 -22.85
N PRO A 53 9.72 -4.39 -23.99
CA PRO A 53 8.35 -4.68 -24.42
C PRO A 53 7.52 -5.38 -23.35
N GLU A 54 8.10 -6.32 -22.60
CA GLU A 54 7.43 -7.07 -21.52
C GLU A 54 7.04 -6.14 -20.38
N ARG A 55 7.94 -5.22 -19.98
CA ARG A 55 7.66 -4.25 -18.91
C ARG A 55 6.64 -3.20 -19.32
N ILE A 56 6.68 -2.79 -20.57
CA ILE A 56 5.66 -1.89 -21.15
C ILE A 56 4.29 -2.58 -21.12
N ALA A 57 4.21 -3.83 -21.58
CA ALA A 57 2.97 -4.61 -21.51
C ALA A 57 2.46 -4.77 -20.07
N HIS A 58 3.35 -5.00 -19.10
CA HIS A 58 3.00 -5.05 -17.68
C HIS A 58 2.42 -3.70 -17.18
N VAL A 59 3.01 -2.57 -17.54
CA VAL A 59 2.48 -1.24 -17.18
C VAL A 59 1.10 -1.00 -17.81
N GLU A 60 0.90 -1.36 -19.08
CA GLU A 60 -0.41 -1.23 -19.74
C GLU A 60 -1.47 -2.11 -19.04
N GLN A 61 -1.09 -3.31 -18.61
CA GLN A 61 -1.97 -4.18 -17.83
C GLN A 61 -2.31 -3.54 -16.47
N LEU A 62 -1.33 -3.01 -15.75
CA LEU A 62 -1.57 -2.30 -14.49
C LEU A 62 -2.50 -1.09 -14.70
N LEU A 63 -2.29 -0.29 -15.75
CA LEU A 63 -3.18 0.84 -16.06
C LEU A 63 -4.62 0.39 -16.32
N SER A 64 -4.80 -0.75 -16.98
CA SER A 64 -6.12 -1.35 -17.22
C SER A 64 -6.75 -1.86 -15.91
N ASP A 65 -6.02 -2.67 -15.14
CA ASP A 65 -6.48 -3.27 -13.88
C ASP A 65 -6.89 -2.22 -12.84
N TYR A 66 -6.19 -1.08 -12.82
CA TYR A 66 -6.46 0.04 -11.91
C TYR A 66 -7.41 1.09 -12.51
N GLY A 67 -7.97 0.84 -13.70
CA GLY A 67 -8.97 1.70 -14.34
C GLY A 67 -8.44 3.04 -14.84
N LEU A 68 -7.13 3.12 -15.13
CA LEU A 68 -6.47 4.34 -15.61
C LEU A 68 -6.09 4.31 -17.10
N GLU A 69 -6.40 3.26 -17.84
CA GLU A 69 -6.06 3.11 -19.25
C GLU A 69 -6.49 4.31 -20.10
N LYS A 70 -7.73 4.77 -19.94
CA LYS A 70 -8.28 5.93 -20.68
C LYS A 70 -7.66 7.27 -20.28
N PHE A 71 -6.97 7.31 -19.17
CA PHE A 71 -6.36 8.51 -18.58
C PHE A 71 -4.85 8.55 -18.73
N LYS A 72 -4.23 7.57 -19.36
CA LYS A 72 -2.77 7.45 -19.48
C LYS A 72 -2.09 8.67 -20.13
N ASN A 73 -2.78 9.35 -21.03
CA ASN A 73 -2.28 10.55 -21.71
C ASN A 73 -2.66 11.87 -21.00
N LYS A 74 -3.41 11.78 -19.91
CA LYS A 74 -3.79 12.94 -19.08
C LYS A 74 -2.66 13.33 -18.14
N ARG A 75 -2.72 14.57 -17.61
CA ARG A 75 -1.80 15.06 -16.57
C ARG A 75 -2.42 14.91 -15.20
N PRO A 76 -1.62 14.89 -14.11
CA PRO A 76 -2.14 14.74 -12.75
C PRO A 76 -3.23 15.75 -12.38
N CYS A 77 -3.12 17.02 -12.82
CA CYS A 77 -4.14 18.05 -12.56
C CYS A 77 -5.53 17.74 -13.14
N GLU A 78 -5.63 16.80 -14.09
CA GLU A 78 -6.89 16.39 -14.72
C GLU A 78 -7.54 15.16 -14.02
N LEU A 79 -6.91 14.63 -12.95
CA LEU A 79 -7.31 13.43 -12.24
C LEU A 79 -7.91 13.76 -10.85
N SER A 80 -8.83 12.92 -10.38
CA SER A 80 -9.28 12.95 -8.99
C SER A 80 -8.17 12.47 -8.03
N GLY A 81 -8.29 12.78 -6.73
CA GLY A 81 -7.33 12.32 -5.72
C GLY A 81 -7.12 10.81 -5.72
N GLY A 82 -8.21 10.03 -5.78
CA GLY A 82 -8.15 8.56 -5.85
C GLY A 82 -7.46 8.05 -7.13
N MET A 83 -7.64 8.72 -8.26
CA MET A 83 -6.95 8.38 -9.50
C MET A 83 -5.45 8.69 -9.41
N LYS A 84 -5.06 9.79 -8.77
CA LYS A 84 -3.65 10.14 -8.51
C LYS A 84 -2.99 9.08 -7.62
N GLN A 85 -3.67 8.64 -6.55
CA GLN A 85 -3.18 7.59 -5.66
C GLN A 85 -2.96 6.26 -6.41
N ARG A 86 -3.93 5.86 -7.25
CA ARG A 86 -3.75 4.67 -8.11
C ARG A 86 -2.55 4.83 -9.06
N ALA A 87 -2.37 5.99 -9.67
CA ALA A 87 -1.22 6.24 -10.54
C ALA A 87 0.12 6.16 -9.78
N ALA A 88 0.19 6.71 -8.56
CA ALA A 88 1.38 6.61 -7.71
C ALA A 88 1.68 5.15 -7.33
N LEU A 89 0.64 4.36 -7.05
CA LEU A 89 0.81 2.94 -6.78
C LEU A 89 1.29 2.17 -8.03
N ILE A 90 0.68 2.41 -9.20
CA ILE A 90 1.13 1.79 -10.46
C ILE A 90 2.59 2.13 -10.73
N ARG A 91 3.03 3.38 -10.51
CA ARG A 91 4.44 3.78 -10.63
C ARG A 91 5.36 2.91 -9.75
N THR A 92 4.91 2.59 -8.55
CA THR A 92 5.65 1.74 -7.62
C THR A 92 5.65 0.28 -8.08
N LEU A 93 4.48 -0.23 -8.51
CA LEU A 93 4.31 -1.62 -8.98
C LEU A 93 4.99 -1.89 -10.32
N ALA A 94 5.16 -0.89 -11.18
CA ALA A 94 5.81 -1.02 -12.49
C ALA A 94 7.24 -1.59 -12.40
N LEU A 95 7.92 -1.39 -11.27
CA LEU A 95 9.24 -1.95 -10.98
C LEU A 95 9.18 -3.41 -10.50
N ASP A 96 7.99 -3.99 -10.38
CA ASP A 96 7.74 -5.34 -9.87
C ASP A 96 8.42 -5.61 -8.52
N PRO A 97 8.10 -4.83 -7.47
CA PRO A 97 8.69 -5.00 -6.16
C PRO A 97 8.23 -6.31 -5.51
N GLN A 98 9.07 -6.86 -4.62
CA GLN A 98 8.74 -8.01 -3.78
C GLN A 98 8.07 -7.59 -2.47
N LEU A 99 8.47 -6.41 -1.97
CA LEU A 99 7.94 -5.79 -0.76
C LEU A 99 7.45 -4.37 -1.07
N LEU A 100 6.23 -4.07 -0.65
CA LEU A 100 5.64 -2.74 -0.74
C LEU A 100 5.62 -2.09 0.63
N LEU A 101 6.18 -0.88 0.73
CA LEU A 101 6.07 -0.03 1.91
C LEU A 101 5.17 1.15 1.56
N LEU A 102 4.03 1.25 2.23
CA LEU A 102 3.01 2.27 1.99
C LEU A 102 2.87 3.13 3.24
N ASP A 103 3.20 4.42 3.12
CA ASP A 103 3.16 5.37 4.21
C ASP A 103 1.91 6.24 4.09
N GLU A 104 0.91 6.00 4.95
CA GLU A 104 -0.40 6.66 4.93
C GLU A 104 -1.02 6.77 3.53
N PRO A 105 -1.10 5.68 2.75
CA PRO A 105 -1.38 5.75 1.31
C PRO A 105 -2.77 6.30 0.97
N PHE A 106 -3.68 6.40 1.94
CA PHE A 106 -5.06 6.81 1.70
C PHE A 106 -5.47 8.06 2.50
N SER A 107 -4.55 8.66 3.26
CA SER A 107 -4.85 9.80 4.17
C SER A 107 -5.38 11.04 3.45
N ALA A 108 -4.96 11.29 2.21
CA ALA A 108 -5.38 12.44 1.40
C ALA A 108 -6.75 12.27 0.72
N LEU A 109 -7.43 11.12 0.91
CA LEU A 109 -8.71 10.83 0.28
C LEU A 109 -9.87 11.12 1.23
N ASP A 110 -11.01 11.58 0.67
CA ASP A 110 -12.27 11.60 1.41
C ASP A 110 -12.70 10.17 1.79
N TYR A 111 -13.57 10.06 2.78
CA TYR A 111 -13.96 8.79 3.38
C TYR A 111 -14.49 7.76 2.38
N GLN A 112 -15.38 8.15 1.45
CA GLN A 112 -15.97 7.22 0.50
C GLN A 112 -14.94 6.74 -0.53
N THR A 113 -14.18 7.67 -1.08
CA THR A 113 -13.10 7.37 -2.02
C THR A 113 -12.04 6.48 -1.37
N ARG A 114 -11.69 6.74 -0.11
CA ARG A 114 -10.75 5.94 0.69
C ARG A 114 -11.19 4.49 0.78
N LEU A 115 -12.45 4.23 1.15
CA LEU A 115 -13.00 2.87 1.25
C LEU A 115 -12.89 2.10 -0.07
N MET A 116 -13.27 2.73 -1.17
CA MET A 116 -13.23 2.09 -2.49
C MET A 116 -11.79 1.84 -2.94
N VAL A 117 -10.95 2.86 -2.87
CA VAL A 117 -9.55 2.79 -3.36
C VAL A 117 -8.71 1.83 -2.52
N SER A 118 -8.83 1.84 -1.20
CA SER A 118 -8.11 0.91 -0.33
C SER A 118 -8.51 -0.54 -0.58
N SER A 119 -9.81 -0.80 -0.80
CA SER A 119 -10.31 -2.11 -1.18
C SER A 119 -9.68 -2.62 -2.47
N ASP A 120 -9.82 -1.83 -3.53
CA ASP A 120 -9.33 -2.20 -4.85
C ASP A 120 -7.82 -2.48 -4.82
N ILE A 121 -7.06 -1.57 -4.19
CA ILE A 121 -5.60 -1.66 -4.08
C ILE A 121 -5.18 -2.92 -3.34
N CYS A 122 -5.76 -3.19 -2.16
CA CYS A 122 -5.37 -4.37 -1.39
C CYS A 122 -5.73 -5.68 -2.08
N GLN A 123 -6.88 -5.75 -2.75
CA GLN A 123 -7.25 -6.91 -3.54
C GLN A 123 -6.26 -7.15 -4.69
N LEU A 124 -5.84 -6.10 -5.38
CA LEU A 124 -4.88 -6.22 -6.48
C LEU A 124 -3.49 -6.65 -5.99
N ILE A 125 -3.02 -6.10 -4.86
CA ILE A 125 -1.75 -6.49 -4.24
C ILE A 125 -1.79 -7.96 -3.79
N ARG A 126 -2.88 -8.40 -3.15
CA ARG A 126 -3.08 -9.80 -2.74
C ARG A 126 -3.11 -10.75 -3.94
N LYS A 127 -3.85 -10.40 -5.00
CA LYS A 127 -3.87 -11.19 -6.27
C LYS A 127 -2.48 -11.31 -6.90
N ALA A 128 -1.66 -10.27 -6.79
CA ALA A 128 -0.28 -10.27 -7.28
C ALA A 128 0.69 -11.05 -6.37
N GLY A 129 0.24 -11.59 -5.23
CA GLY A 129 1.07 -12.35 -4.28
C GLY A 129 2.19 -11.51 -3.65
N LYS A 130 2.00 -10.20 -3.50
CA LYS A 130 3.02 -9.29 -2.95
C LYS A 130 2.86 -9.13 -1.44
N THR A 131 3.98 -8.98 -0.75
CA THR A 131 3.99 -8.58 0.66
C THR A 131 3.88 -7.06 0.78
N MET A 132 3.05 -6.60 1.72
CA MET A 132 2.79 -5.19 1.93
C MET A 132 2.91 -4.83 3.40
N ILE A 133 3.58 -3.72 3.70
CA ILE A 133 3.58 -3.06 5.00
C ILE A 133 2.92 -1.70 4.82
N ILE A 134 1.85 -1.46 5.58
CA ILE A 134 1.14 -0.18 5.60
C ILE A 134 1.41 0.50 6.94
N VAL A 135 1.82 1.76 6.90
CA VAL A 135 1.81 2.65 8.06
C VAL A 135 0.54 3.49 7.98
N THR A 136 -0.28 3.45 9.01
CA THR A 136 -1.52 4.22 9.10
C THR A 136 -1.84 4.57 10.55
N HIS A 137 -2.54 5.68 10.75
CA HIS A 137 -3.14 6.06 12.03
C HIS A 137 -4.65 5.73 12.10
N ASP A 138 -5.24 5.20 11.02
CA ASP A 138 -6.64 4.79 10.98
C ASP A 138 -6.79 3.32 11.41
N LEU A 139 -7.35 3.11 12.61
CA LEU A 139 -7.58 1.78 13.17
C LEU A 139 -8.47 0.92 12.28
N SER A 140 -9.48 1.52 11.66
CA SER A 140 -10.39 0.79 10.78
C SER A 140 -9.69 0.30 9.53
N GLU A 141 -8.75 1.08 9.02
CA GLU A 141 -7.89 0.72 7.91
C GLU A 141 -6.98 -0.45 8.28
N ALA A 142 -6.27 -0.33 9.42
CA ALA A 142 -5.38 -1.37 9.92
C ALA A 142 -6.11 -2.71 10.08
N ILE A 143 -7.29 -2.73 10.70
CA ILE A 143 -8.08 -3.96 10.91
C ILE A 143 -8.60 -4.52 9.59
N SER A 144 -9.06 -3.66 8.68
CA SER A 144 -9.71 -4.12 7.44
C SER A 144 -8.74 -4.66 6.39
N LEU A 145 -7.48 -4.23 6.42
CA LEU A 145 -6.53 -4.48 5.34
C LEU A 145 -5.41 -5.46 5.72
N ALA A 146 -5.05 -5.53 7.01
CA ALA A 146 -3.89 -6.27 7.46
C ALA A 146 -4.24 -7.69 7.92
N ASP A 147 -3.30 -8.62 7.73
CA ASP A 147 -3.32 -9.94 8.37
C ASP A 147 -2.74 -9.87 9.78
N LYS A 148 -1.92 -8.83 10.06
CA LYS A 148 -1.27 -8.60 11.35
C LYS A 148 -1.02 -7.11 11.58
N VAL A 149 -1.37 -6.61 12.76
CA VAL A 149 -1.17 -5.22 13.16
C VAL A 149 -0.09 -5.14 14.22
N TYR A 150 0.86 -4.23 14.04
CA TYR A 150 1.90 -3.90 15.00
C TYR A 150 1.61 -2.52 15.58
N VAL A 151 1.38 -2.44 16.89
CA VAL A 151 1.18 -1.18 17.60
C VAL A 151 2.51 -0.68 18.11
N LEU A 152 2.84 0.57 17.79
CA LEU A 152 4.06 1.23 18.25
C LEU A 152 3.76 2.13 19.45
N SER A 153 4.70 2.18 20.41
CA SER A 153 4.64 3.11 21.54
C SER A 153 5.00 4.54 21.12
N ALA A 154 4.82 5.49 22.03
CA ALA A 154 5.41 6.84 21.92
C ALA A 154 6.93 6.78 21.83
N ARG A 155 7.55 7.92 21.50
CA ARG A 155 9.01 8.03 21.35
C ARG A 155 9.75 7.89 22.67
N PRO A 156 10.84 7.08 22.71
CA PRO A 156 11.41 6.26 21.64
C PRO A 156 10.51 5.06 21.32
N ALA A 157 10.13 4.91 20.04
CA ALA A 157 9.12 3.95 19.62
C ALA A 157 9.65 2.51 19.72
N THR A 158 8.85 1.66 20.36
CA THR A 158 9.03 0.20 20.44
C THR A 158 7.75 -0.50 20.03
N ILE A 159 7.82 -1.77 19.67
CA ILE A 159 6.62 -2.58 19.43
C ILE A 159 5.94 -2.83 20.79
N LYS A 160 4.76 -2.22 21.00
CA LYS A 160 3.95 -2.37 22.19
C LYS A 160 3.17 -3.68 22.17
N THR A 161 2.53 -3.95 21.04
CA THR A 161 1.73 -5.18 20.89
C THR A 161 1.71 -5.62 19.42
N VAL A 162 1.44 -6.92 19.20
CA VAL A 162 1.27 -7.50 17.87
C VAL A 162 -0.03 -8.30 17.85
N LEU A 163 -0.97 -7.90 17.01
CA LEU A 163 -2.29 -8.49 16.91
C LEU A 163 -2.46 -9.19 15.56
N PRO A 164 -2.59 -10.52 15.50
CA PRO A 164 -3.08 -11.20 14.31
C PRO A 164 -4.57 -10.87 14.13
N ILE A 165 -4.94 -10.48 12.91
CA ILE A 165 -6.32 -10.13 12.58
C ILE A 165 -6.96 -11.32 11.86
N GLN A 166 -8.06 -11.80 12.40
CA GLN A 166 -8.86 -12.88 11.81
C GLN A 166 -10.33 -12.46 11.83
N LEU A 167 -10.85 -12.15 10.66
CA LEU A 167 -12.23 -11.72 10.46
C LEU A 167 -13.01 -12.77 9.70
N THR A 168 -14.24 -13.03 10.14
CA THR A 168 -15.20 -13.84 9.38
C THR A 168 -15.81 -12.99 8.28
N LEU A 169 -15.29 -13.13 7.06
CA LEU A 169 -15.67 -12.30 5.92
C LEU A 169 -16.64 -13.05 4.99
N GLN A 170 -17.65 -12.32 4.50
CA GLN A 170 -18.52 -12.79 3.40
C GLN A 170 -17.84 -12.59 2.03
N ASP A 171 -17.05 -11.54 1.90
CA ASP A 171 -16.18 -11.24 0.77
C ASP A 171 -14.90 -10.55 1.28
N SER A 172 -13.90 -10.37 0.42
CA SER A 172 -12.61 -9.77 0.79
C SER A 172 -12.62 -8.23 0.70
N SER A 173 -13.78 -7.59 0.79
CA SER A 173 -13.86 -6.12 0.78
C SER A 173 -13.61 -5.53 2.17
N PRO A 174 -13.00 -4.34 2.29
CA PRO A 174 -12.87 -3.64 3.56
C PRO A 174 -14.21 -3.27 4.20
N LEU A 175 -15.26 -3.15 3.40
CA LEU A 175 -16.60 -2.94 3.93
C LEU A 175 -17.13 -4.19 4.63
N ALA A 176 -16.93 -5.37 4.04
CA ALA A 176 -17.25 -6.64 4.70
C ALA A 176 -16.41 -6.83 5.97
N ALA A 177 -15.13 -6.43 5.95
CA ALA A 177 -14.28 -6.46 7.12
C ALA A 177 -14.85 -5.60 8.28
N ARG A 178 -15.33 -4.40 7.99
CA ARG A 178 -15.94 -3.52 9.00
C ARG A 178 -17.26 -4.04 9.57
N ASN A 179 -17.97 -4.87 8.80
CA ASN A 179 -19.21 -5.52 9.23
C ASN A 179 -18.98 -6.88 9.90
N ALA A 180 -17.73 -7.35 9.96
CA ALA A 180 -17.40 -8.62 10.61
C ALA A 180 -17.70 -8.55 12.13
N PRO A 181 -18.23 -9.62 12.73
CA PRO A 181 -18.58 -9.62 14.15
C PRO A 181 -17.38 -9.41 15.08
N GLU A 182 -16.17 -9.75 14.62
CA GLU A 182 -14.93 -9.56 15.37
C GLU A 182 -14.37 -8.14 15.29
N PHE A 183 -14.79 -7.32 14.30
CA PHE A 183 -14.27 -5.99 14.09
C PHE A 183 -14.35 -5.07 15.32
N PRO A 184 -15.48 -4.97 16.05
CA PRO A 184 -15.57 -4.13 17.25
C PRO A 184 -14.60 -4.55 18.34
N TYR A 185 -14.33 -5.85 18.48
CA TYR A 185 -13.37 -6.38 19.43
C TYR A 185 -11.95 -5.90 19.12
N TYR A 186 -11.47 -6.05 17.87
CA TYR A 186 -10.16 -5.57 17.47
C TYR A 186 -10.05 -4.06 17.55
N PHE A 187 -11.11 -3.34 17.19
CA PHE A 187 -11.13 -1.88 17.28
C PHE A 187 -10.95 -1.41 18.73
N LYS A 188 -11.70 -2.01 19.67
CA LYS A 188 -11.58 -1.69 21.08
C LYS A 188 -10.18 -1.99 21.60
N GLN A 189 -9.65 -3.16 21.29
CA GLN A 189 -8.32 -3.58 21.72
C GLN A 189 -7.22 -2.63 21.22
N LEU A 190 -7.23 -2.28 19.93
CA LEU A 190 -6.26 -1.32 19.36
C LEU A 190 -6.43 0.08 19.95
N TRP A 191 -7.67 0.51 20.20
CA TRP A 191 -7.94 1.80 20.83
C TRP A 191 -7.36 1.88 22.24
N GLU A 192 -7.59 0.86 23.07
CA GLU A 192 -7.03 0.76 24.42
C GLU A 192 -5.49 0.81 24.39
N GLU A 193 -4.86 0.03 23.51
CA GLU A 193 -3.41 0.04 23.34
C GLU A 193 -2.82 1.40 22.92
N LEU A 194 -3.55 2.23 22.18
CA LEU A 194 -3.10 3.56 21.78
C LEU A 194 -3.38 4.63 22.83
N THR A 195 -4.40 4.43 23.69
CA THR A 195 -4.80 5.42 24.72
C THR A 195 -4.14 5.17 26.07
N ASP A 196 -3.70 3.95 26.36
CA ASP A 196 -2.98 3.60 27.59
C ASP A 196 -1.51 4.11 27.58
N GLU A 197 -1.31 5.38 27.27
CA GLU A 197 -0.03 6.10 27.41
C GLU A 197 0.06 6.75 28.79
N THR A 198 -0.08 5.98 29.86
CA THR A 198 0.21 6.47 31.21
C THR A 198 1.20 5.58 31.91
#